data_eabf559a79991cbd5a966583e48c58fb
#
_entry.id   eabf559a79991cbd5a966583e48c58fb
#
_cell.length_a   1.000
_cell.length_b   1.000
_cell.length_c   1.000
_cell.angle_alpha   90.00
_cell.angle_beta   90.00
_cell.angle_gamma   90.00
#
_symmetry.space_group_name_H-M   'P 1'
#
loop_
_entity.id
_entity.type
_entity.pdbx_description
1 polymer ?
#
loop_
_entity_poly.entity_id
_entity_poly.type
_entity_poly.pdbx_seq_one_letter_code
_entity_poly.pdbx_strand_id
1 'polypeptide(L)'
;VTAAAKTPSGSIFAGSSDREDVDVYQDGEKTTIRVEDPTDAMIAVPVSGGEDSVYRINRRTTIIQNINVADKSAGAVLRVGLGVGTITPGAQGMALATDTIGKQFGVYLTNDVIRLHQTTPTTGAPWAIAWDDKRQQVWVATTDDNKIRRYQLGSGQGEELEAYNSIENTQSLVALPDGMILAASATGTDVQVITP
;
A
#
# COMPACT_ATOMS: atom_id res chain seq x y z
N VAL A 1 5.68 -0.68 18.02
CA VAL A 1 5.82 -0.68 16.55
C VAL A 1 4.61 -1.39 15.97
N THR A 2 3.86 -0.74 15.09
CA THR A 2 2.70 -1.31 14.39
C THR A 2 2.97 -1.46 12.89
N ALA A 3 3.94 -0.71 12.35
CA ALA A 3 4.33 -0.76 10.95
C ALA A 3 5.85 -0.66 10.81
N ALA A 4 6.41 -1.39 9.85
CA ALA A 4 7.81 -1.30 9.49
C ALA A 4 8.01 -1.47 8.00
N ALA A 5 9.05 -0.84 7.46
CA ALA A 5 9.50 -1.02 6.09
C ALA A 5 11.03 -1.14 6.06
N LYS A 6 11.54 -1.98 5.17
CA LYS A 6 12.97 -2.10 4.88
C LYS A 6 13.21 -1.69 3.44
N THR A 7 14.14 -0.76 3.25
CA THR A 7 14.53 -0.32 1.91
C THR A 7 15.52 -1.30 1.27
N PRO A 8 15.63 -1.35 -0.06
CA PRO A 8 16.67 -2.08 -0.77
C PRO A 8 18.09 -1.71 -0.32
N SER A 9 18.34 -0.45 0.03
CA SER A 9 19.62 0.02 0.60
C SER A 9 19.92 -0.50 2.01
N GLY A 10 18.94 -1.14 2.68
CA GLY A 10 19.12 -1.79 3.97
C GLY A 10 18.62 -0.99 5.17
N SER A 11 18.18 0.23 5.00
CA SER A 11 17.59 1.03 6.09
C SER A 11 16.26 0.45 6.55
N ILE A 12 16.01 0.47 7.87
CA ILE A 12 14.76 -0.01 8.47
C ILE A 12 14.02 1.18 9.08
N PHE A 13 12.76 1.31 8.72
CA PHE A 13 11.84 2.31 9.24
C PHE A 13 10.80 1.64 10.12
N ALA A 14 10.55 2.20 11.31
CA ALA A 14 9.62 1.66 12.29
C ALA A 14 8.69 2.75 12.82
N GLY A 15 7.40 2.61 12.55
CA GLY A 15 6.34 3.52 12.98
C GLY A 15 5.42 2.87 14.02
N SER A 16 4.60 3.70 14.68
CA SER A 16 3.60 3.27 15.66
C SER A 16 2.27 3.98 15.41
N SER A 17 1.17 3.27 15.66
CA SER A 17 -0.17 3.85 15.68
C SER A 17 -0.45 4.76 16.91
N ASP A 18 0.50 4.81 17.85
CA ASP A 18 0.36 5.56 19.11
C ASP A 18 1.25 6.80 19.17
N ARG A 19 2.18 6.97 18.22
CA ARG A 19 3.16 8.05 18.23
C ARG A 19 3.30 8.72 16.85
N GLU A 20 3.52 10.03 16.84
CA GLU A 20 3.73 10.86 15.67
C GLU A 20 5.22 10.95 15.30
N ASP A 21 5.89 9.80 15.30
CA ASP A 21 7.27 9.67 14.89
C ASP A 21 7.55 8.33 14.20
N VAL A 22 8.63 8.30 13.44
CA VAL A 22 9.18 7.11 12.77
C VAL A 22 10.65 7.00 13.15
N ASP A 23 11.03 5.85 13.69
CA ASP A 23 12.42 5.52 13.97
C ASP A 23 13.08 4.94 12.71
N VAL A 24 14.25 5.42 12.37
CA VAL A 24 15.09 4.98 11.25
C VAL A 24 16.36 4.36 11.78
N TYR A 25 16.62 3.13 11.39
CA TYR A 25 17.84 2.39 11.72
C TYR A 25 18.65 2.20 10.45
N GLN A 26 19.86 2.75 10.44
CA GLN A 26 20.80 2.67 9.32
C GLN A 26 22.23 2.62 9.86
N ASP A 27 23.05 1.68 9.37
CA ASP A 27 24.47 1.54 9.73
C ASP A 27 24.73 1.45 11.26
N GLY A 28 23.79 0.86 12.00
CA GLY A 28 23.85 0.72 13.45
C GLY A 28 23.42 1.97 14.23
N GLU A 29 23.09 3.05 13.55
CA GLU A 29 22.59 4.28 14.15
C GLU A 29 21.05 4.33 14.12
N LYS A 30 20.49 5.03 15.10
CA LYS A 30 19.06 5.33 15.19
C LYS A 30 18.83 6.83 15.05
N THR A 31 17.94 7.22 14.14
CA THR A 31 17.41 8.59 14.02
C THR A 31 15.89 8.54 14.16
N THR A 32 15.29 9.56 14.77
CA THR A 32 13.82 9.67 14.89
C THR A 32 13.33 10.85 14.05
N ILE A 33 12.33 10.60 13.21
CA ILE A 33 11.71 11.59 12.34
C ILE A 33 10.31 11.90 12.88
N ARG A 34 10.00 13.17 13.12
CA ARG A 34 8.65 13.62 13.41
C ARG A 34 7.79 13.56 12.15
N VAL A 35 6.59 12.99 12.26
CA VAL A 35 5.61 12.85 11.17
C VAL A 35 4.29 13.52 11.53
N GLU A 36 3.41 13.73 10.53
CA GLU A 36 2.15 14.49 10.69
C GLU A 36 1.18 13.83 11.69
N ASP A 37 1.04 12.50 11.61
CA ASP A 37 0.11 11.68 12.42
C ASP A 37 0.78 10.35 12.78
N PRO A 38 0.22 9.54 13.69
CA PRO A 38 0.66 8.16 13.94
C PRO A 38 0.68 7.30 12.67
N THR A 39 1.42 6.20 12.68
CA THR A 39 1.64 5.33 11.50
C THR A 39 0.92 4.00 11.64
N ASP A 40 -0.08 3.75 10.77
CA ASP A 40 -0.86 2.51 10.76
C ASP A 40 -0.30 1.43 9.82
N ALA A 41 0.29 1.85 8.69
CA ALA A 41 1.00 0.97 7.76
C ALA A 41 2.12 1.74 7.06
N MET A 42 3.12 1.01 6.58
CA MET A 42 4.31 1.57 5.94
C MET A 42 4.83 0.64 4.86
N ILE A 43 5.33 1.20 3.77
CA ILE A 43 5.93 0.47 2.65
C ILE A 43 7.22 1.14 2.20
N ALA A 44 8.14 0.34 1.65
CA ALA A 44 9.24 0.83 0.82
C ALA A 44 8.89 0.61 -0.66
N VAL A 45 9.11 1.62 -1.47
CA VAL A 45 8.88 1.59 -2.92
C VAL A 45 10.22 1.70 -3.63
N PRO A 46 10.63 0.69 -4.42
CA PRO A 46 11.84 0.77 -5.21
C PRO A 46 11.73 1.84 -6.30
N VAL A 47 12.75 2.67 -6.46
CA VAL A 47 12.84 3.71 -7.49
C VAL A 47 14.06 3.46 -8.38
N SER A 48 13.87 3.46 -9.70
CA SER A 48 14.96 3.21 -10.65
C SER A 48 15.93 4.37 -10.72
N GLY A 49 17.20 4.10 -10.44
CA GLY A 49 18.28 5.09 -10.53
C GLY A 49 18.16 6.26 -9.54
N GLY A 50 17.27 6.15 -8.55
CA GLY A 50 17.04 7.12 -7.50
C GLY A 50 17.21 6.54 -6.11
N GLU A 51 16.92 7.35 -5.09
CA GLU A 51 16.89 6.93 -3.72
C GLU A 51 15.60 6.16 -3.42
N ASP A 52 15.70 5.18 -2.51
CA ASP A 52 14.53 4.47 -2.02
C ASP A 52 13.50 5.44 -1.44
N SER A 53 12.22 5.16 -1.70
CA SER A 53 11.12 5.93 -1.14
C SER A 53 10.37 5.12 -0.10
N VAL A 54 10.03 5.74 1.03
CA VAL A 54 9.23 5.13 2.09
C VAL A 54 7.93 5.92 2.23
N TYR A 55 6.80 5.21 2.29
CA TYR A 55 5.48 5.78 2.43
C TYR A 55 4.77 5.18 3.62
N ARG A 56 4.03 6.01 4.33
CA ARG A 56 3.21 5.64 5.48
C ARG A 56 1.78 6.15 5.34
N ILE A 57 0.84 5.52 6.02
CA ILE A 57 -0.54 5.98 6.11
C ILE A 57 -0.97 6.19 7.55
N ASN A 58 -1.93 7.09 7.74
CA ASN A 58 -2.78 7.16 8.92
C ASN A 58 -4.23 7.00 8.51
N ARG A 59 -4.93 6.00 9.08
CA ARG A 59 -6.32 5.67 8.73
C ARG A 59 -7.30 6.69 9.28
N ARG A 60 -7.03 7.26 10.45
CA ARG A 60 -7.92 8.23 11.09
C ARG A 60 -8.02 9.53 10.31
N THR A 61 -6.91 10.03 9.79
CA THR A 61 -6.84 11.28 9.01
C THR A 61 -6.87 11.03 7.50
N THR A 62 -6.87 9.76 7.11
CA THR A 62 -6.90 9.29 5.70
C THR A 62 -5.82 9.91 4.82
N ILE A 63 -4.58 9.90 5.31
CA ILE A 63 -3.42 10.45 4.61
C ILE A 63 -2.42 9.37 4.19
N ILE A 64 -1.68 9.67 3.12
CA ILE A 64 -0.41 9.05 2.75
C ILE A 64 0.68 10.11 2.80
N GLN A 65 1.81 9.79 3.42
CA GLN A 65 2.96 10.68 3.55
C GLN A 65 4.23 9.96 3.15
N ASN A 66 5.11 10.61 2.38
CA ASN A 66 6.44 10.08 2.12
C ASN A 66 7.40 10.44 3.26
N ILE A 67 8.42 9.60 3.42
CA ILE A 67 9.61 9.86 4.21
C ILE A 67 10.77 10.01 3.25
N ASN A 68 11.48 11.13 3.32
CA ASN A 68 12.70 11.35 2.56
C ASN A 68 13.84 10.57 3.22
N VAL A 69 14.27 9.50 2.57
CA VAL A 69 15.25 8.55 3.15
C VAL A 69 16.62 9.22 3.33
N ALA A 70 17.09 9.98 2.32
CA ALA A 70 18.38 10.65 2.38
C ALA A 70 18.44 11.73 3.47
N ASP A 71 17.45 12.59 3.51
CA ASP A 71 17.41 13.72 4.46
C ASP A 71 16.90 13.31 5.84
N LYS A 72 16.43 12.08 6.00
CA LYS A 72 15.77 11.57 7.22
C LYS A 72 14.73 12.56 7.73
N SER A 73 13.83 12.99 6.84
CA SER A 73 12.81 14.01 7.11
C SER A 73 11.42 13.57 6.60
N ALA A 74 10.38 14.12 7.21
CA ALA A 74 9.02 13.92 6.73
C ALA A 74 8.81 14.74 5.44
N GLY A 75 8.25 14.09 4.42
CA GLY A 75 7.96 14.68 3.13
C GLY A 75 6.50 15.09 2.95
N ALA A 76 6.07 15.20 1.70
CA ALA A 76 4.73 15.64 1.34
C ALA A 76 3.63 14.71 1.85
N VAL A 77 2.48 15.29 2.17
CA VAL A 77 1.26 14.61 2.62
C VAL A 77 0.19 14.75 1.56
N LEU A 78 -0.47 13.64 1.22
CA LEU A 78 -1.67 13.64 0.37
C LEU A 78 -2.84 12.97 1.10
N ARG A 79 -4.05 13.41 0.80
CA ARG A 79 -5.26 12.73 1.25
C ARG A 79 -5.56 11.53 0.35
N VAL A 80 -5.90 10.39 0.95
CA VAL A 80 -6.36 9.18 0.25
C VAL A 80 -7.87 9.12 0.36
N GLY A 81 -8.58 9.83 -0.52
CA GLY A 81 -10.04 9.80 -0.59
C GLY A 81 -10.75 10.06 0.74
N LEU A 82 -11.72 9.23 1.06
CA LEU A 82 -12.58 9.33 2.24
C LEU A 82 -12.16 8.43 3.41
N GLY A 83 -11.42 7.34 3.13
CA GLY A 83 -10.99 6.41 4.17
C GLY A 83 -9.93 5.43 3.70
N VAL A 84 -8.65 5.73 3.94
CA VAL A 84 -7.57 4.82 3.54
C VAL A 84 -7.65 3.50 4.31
N GLY A 85 -7.64 2.38 3.59
CA GLY A 85 -7.59 1.04 4.15
C GLY A 85 -6.15 0.56 4.31
N THR A 86 -5.46 0.34 3.19
CA THR A 86 -4.07 -0.12 3.19
C THR A 86 -3.28 0.45 2.01
N ILE A 87 -1.96 0.27 2.07
CA ILE A 87 -1.03 0.61 0.99
C ILE A 87 -0.15 -0.60 0.65
N THR A 88 0.28 -0.68 -0.61
CA THR A 88 1.25 -1.67 -1.08
C THR A 88 2.18 -1.05 -2.13
N PRO A 89 3.43 -1.49 -2.26
CA PRO A 89 4.24 -1.13 -3.40
C PRO A 89 3.65 -1.75 -4.68
N GLY A 90 3.70 -0.99 -5.78
CA GLY A 90 3.35 -1.46 -7.12
C GLY A 90 4.59 -1.71 -7.96
N ALA A 91 4.50 -1.43 -9.26
CA ALA A 91 5.66 -1.36 -10.14
C ALA A 91 6.64 -0.29 -9.63
N GLN A 92 7.86 -0.31 -10.18
CA GLN A 92 8.92 0.60 -9.79
C GLN A 92 8.46 2.07 -9.81
N GLY A 93 8.67 2.79 -8.71
CA GLY A 93 8.21 4.17 -8.55
C GLY A 93 6.70 4.32 -8.38
N MET A 94 5.99 3.25 -7.97
CA MET A 94 4.54 3.24 -7.81
C MET A 94 4.12 2.72 -6.44
N ALA A 95 3.21 3.43 -5.80
CA ALA A 95 2.48 2.96 -4.62
C ALA A 95 0.98 2.87 -4.93
N LEU A 96 0.32 1.88 -4.35
CA LEU A 96 -1.12 1.67 -4.46
C LEU A 96 -1.76 1.86 -3.09
N ALA A 97 -2.91 2.54 -3.02
CA ALA A 97 -3.65 2.70 -1.77
C ALA A 97 -5.15 2.50 -2.00
N THR A 98 -5.82 1.81 -1.06
CA THR A 98 -7.27 1.65 -1.08
C THR A 98 -7.95 2.79 -0.36
N ASP A 99 -9.07 3.27 -0.91
CA ASP A 99 -10.05 4.16 -0.27
C ASP A 99 -11.32 3.36 -0.01
N THR A 100 -11.41 2.76 1.16
CA THR A 100 -12.47 1.83 1.54
C THR A 100 -13.84 2.49 1.54
N ILE A 101 -13.92 3.74 2.04
CA ILE A 101 -15.17 4.49 2.13
C ILE A 101 -15.57 5.06 0.75
N GLY A 102 -14.59 5.56 -0.01
CA GLY A 102 -14.81 6.09 -1.36
C GLY A 102 -15.00 5.03 -2.43
N LYS A 103 -14.86 3.73 -2.07
CA LYS A 103 -14.98 2.58 -2.99
C LYS A 103 -14.13 2.72 -4.24
N GLN A 104 -12.84 2.96 -4.04
CA GLN A 104 -11.85 3.10 -5.11
C GLN A 104 -10.45 2.73 -4.61
N PHE A 105 -9.51 2.56 -5.50
CA PHE A 105 -8.09 2.58 -5.17
C PHE A 105 -7.35 3.63 -5.98
N GLY A 106 -6.30 4.17 -5.40
CA GLY A 106 -5.42 5.17 -6.03
C GLY A 106 -4.07 4.58 -6.42
N VAL A 107 -3.54 5.05 -7.54
CA VAL A 107 -2.18 4.83 -8.00
C VAL A 107 -1.40 6.10 -7.78
N TYR A 108 -0.30 6.02 -7.02
CA TYR A 108 0.57 7.15 -6.71
C TYR A 108 1.93 6.94 -7.34
N LEU A 109 2.45 7.99 -7.98
CA LEU A 109 3.83 8.01 -8.50
C LEU A 109 4.76 8.61 -7.43
N THR A 110 5.93 8.01 -7.29
CA THR A 110 6.84 8.23 -6.17
C THR A 110 8.27 8.63 -6.60
N ASN A 111 8.47 8.90 -7.89
CA ASN A 111 9.80 9.16 -8.46
C ASN A 111 10.44 10.49 -8.03
N ASP A 112 9.65 11.38 -7.44
CA ASP A 112 10.07 12.68 -6.96
C ASP A 112 9.15 13.07 -5.78
N VAL A 113 8.29 14.06 -5.92
CA VAL A 113 7.22 14.33 -4.96
C VAL A 113 6.05 13.39 -5.25
N ILE A 114 5.49 12.78 -4.19
CA ILE A 114 4.31 11.91 -4.33
C ILE A 114 3.17 12.63 -5.06
N ARG A 115 2.59 11.97 -6.05
CA ARG A 115 1.46 12.48 -6.84
C ARG A 115 0.42 11.40 -7.06
N LEU A 116 -0.85 11.73 -6.85
CA LEU A 116 -1.94 10.88 -7.31
C LEU A 116 -1.95 10.88 -8.85
N HIS A 117 -1.77 9.73 -9.46
CA HIS A 117 -1.75 9.55 -10.90
C HIS A 117 -3.14 9.24 -11.45
N GLN A 118 -3.81 8.25 -10.85
CA GLN A 118 -5.17 7.86 -11.23
C GLN A 118 -5.92 7.24 -10.06
N THR A 119 -7.25 7.21 -10.17
CA THR A 119 -8.14 6.45 -9.29
C THR A 119 -8.97 5.48 -10.11
N THR A 120 -9.28 4.31 -9.52
CA THR A 120 -10.12 3.29 -10.13
C THR A 120 -11.24 2.95 -9.16
N PRO A 121 -12.52 3.20 -9.51
CA PRO A 121 -13.66 2.76 -8.71
C PRO A 121 -13.70 1.25 -8.57
N THR A 122 -14.20 0.78 -7.43
CA THR A 122 -14.45 -0.62 -7.14
C THR A 122 -15.93 -0.86 -6.85
N THR A 123 -16.44 -2.03 -7.22
CA THR A 123 -17.85 -2.37 -6.97
C THR A 123 -18.14 -2.49 -5.48
N GLY A 124 -17.20 -3.00 -4.68
CA GLY A 124 -17.29 -3.12 -3.23
C GLY A 124 -16.30 -2.21 -2.48
N ALA A 125 -16.31 -2.28 -1.15
CA ALA A 125 -15.40 -1.54 -0.27
C ALA A 125 -14.00 -2.19 -0.29
N PRO A 126 -12.98 -1.59 -0.95
CA PRO A 126 -11.66 -2.19 -1.07
C PRO A 126 -10.91 -2.05 0.26
N TRP A 127 -10.33 -3.15 0.73
CA TRP A 127 -9.46 -3.13 1.89
C TRP A 127 -8.03 -3.53 1.52
N ALA A 128 -7.82 -4.78 1.11
CA ALA A 128 -6.51 -5.25 0.71
C ALA A 128 -6.24 -5.00 -0.76
N ILE A 129 -4.98 -4.72 -1.08
CA ILE A 129 -4.52 -4.49 -2.44
C ILE A 129 -3.13 -5.11 -2.61
N ALA A 130 -2.88 -5.73 -3.77
CA ALA A 130 -1.59 -6.30 -4.12
C ALA A 130 -1.23 -5.99 -5.58
N TRP A 131 0.05 -5.87 -5.85
CA TRP A 131 0.60 -5.77 -7.20
C TRP A 131 1.11 -7.13 -7.66
N ASP A 132 0.63 -7.60 -8.79
CA ASP A 132 1.12 -8.79 -9.48
C ASP A 132 2.16 -8.38 -10.53
N ASP A 133 3.43 -8.51 -10.15
CA ASP A 133 4.54 -8.11 -11.02
C ASP A 133 4.63 -8.99 -12.28
N LYS A 134 4.23 -10.26 -12.19
CA LYS A 134 4.25 -11.19 -13.31
C LYS A 134 3.26 -10.80 -14.42
N ARG A 135 2.06 -10.32 -14.04
CA ARG A 135 1.01 -9.92 -14.98
C ARG A 135 0.90 -8.42 -15.18
N GLN A 136 1.62 -7.62 -14.36
CA GLN A 136 1.53 -6.16 -14.32
C GLN A 136 0.09 -5.71 -14.04
N GLN A 137 -0.54 -6.29 -13.01
CA GLN A 137 -1.95 -6.11 -12.67
C GLN A 137 -2.14 -5.84 -11.17
N VAL A 138 -3.26 -5.21 -10.86
CA VAL A 138 -3.67 -4.92 -9.49
C VAL A 138 -4.73 -5.92 -9.04
N TRP A 139 -4.58 -6.44 -7.84
CA TRP A 139 -5.55 -7.30 -7.16
C TRP A 139 -6.11 -6.57 -5.95
N VAL A 140 -7.43 -6.55 -5.81
CA VAL A 140 -8.14 -5.82 -4.74
C VAL A 140 -9.15 -6.74 -4.07
N ALA A 141 -9.09 -6.87 -2.76
CA ALA A 141 -10.12 -7.53 -1.97
C ALA A 141 -11.12 -6.50 -1.44
N THR A 142 -12.40 -6.76 -1.67
CA THR A 142 -13.53 -5.97 -1.18
C THR A 142 -14.27 -6.74 -0.10
N THR A 143 -14.46 -6.09 1.07
CA THR A 143 -14.92 -6.76 2.29
C THR A 143 -16.44 -6.77 2.46
N ASP A 144 -17.18 -5.89 1.79
CA ASP A 144 -18.64 -5.81 1.87
C ASP A 144 -19.35 -6.82 0.97
N ASP A 145 -18.67 -7.39 -0.03
CA ASP A 145 -19.21 -8.41 -0.94
C ASP A 145 -18.36 -9.70 -1.02
N ASN A 146 -17.27 -9.76 -0.25
CA ASN A 146 -16.34 -10.89 -0.21
C ASN A 146 -15.86 -11.31 -1.60
N LYS A 147 -15.26 -10.36 -2.33
CA LYS A 147 -14.67 -10.59 -3.65
C LYS A 147 -13.20 -10.18 -3.68
N ILE A 148 -12.44 -10.87 -4.53
CA ILE A 148 -11.12 -10.45 -4.96
C ILE A 148 -11.22 -10.15 -6.46
N ARG A 149 -10.86 -8.93 -6.85
CA ARG A 149 -10.97 -8.45 -8.23
C ARG A 149 -9.61 -8.15 -8.81
N ARG A 150 -9.47 -8.45 -10.07
CA ARG A 150 -8.25 -8.20 -10.85
C ARG A 150 -8.48 -7.05 -11.82
N TYR A 151 -7.54 -6.10 -11.83
CA TYR A 151 -7.62 -4.90 -12.66
C TYR A 151 -6.40 -4.76 -13.55
N GLN A 152 -6.61 -4.34 -14.79
CA GLN A 152 -5.56 -3.83 -15.68
C GLN A 152 -5.48 -2.32 -15.53
N LEU A 153 -4.29 -1.81 -15.23
CA LEU A 153 -4.07 -0.35 -15.26
C LEU A 153 -3.88 0.10 -16.72
N GLY A 154 -4.62 1.14 -17.09
CA GLY A 154 -4.55 1.79 -18.40
C GLY A 154 -4.11 3.25 -18.28
N SER A 155 -4.25 4.02 -19.36
CA SER A 155 -3.89 5.44 -19.41
C SER A 155 -4.88 6.39 -18.69
N GLY A 156 -5.86 5.85 -18.02
CA GLY A 156 -6.88 6.61 -17.31
C GLY A 156 -7.34 5.84 -16.10
N GLN A 157 -8.56 5.35 -16.13
CA GLN A 157 -9.13 4.48 -15.09
C GLN A 157 -8.74 3.03 -15.35
N GLY A 158 -8.47 2.25 -14.28
CA GLY A 158 -8.24 0.81 -14.40
C GLY A 158 -9.50 0.06 -14.82
N GLU A 159 -9.33 -1.02 -15.58
CA GLU A 159 -10.39 -1.90 -16.07
C GLU A 159 -10.48 -3.16 -15.21
N GLU A 160 -11.67 -3.47 -14.67
CA GLU A 160 -11.91 -4.74 -13.99
C GLU A 160 -11.92 -5.88 -15.00
N LEU A 161 -11.05 -6.86 -14.84
CA LEU A 161 -10.93 -8.01 -15.75
C LEU A 161 -11.75 -9.19 -15.25
N GLU A 162 -11.69 -9.48 -13.96
CA GLU A 162 -12.24 -10.69 -13.37
C GLU A 162 -12.49 -10.52 -11.87
N ALA A 163 -13.48 -11.26 -11.34
CA ALA A 163 -13.81 -11.28 -9.93
C ALA A 163 -13.93 -12.72 -9.42
N TYR A 164 -13.28 -13.01 -8.31
CA TYR A 164 -13.29 -14.28 -7.59
C TYR A 164 -14.04 -14.16 -6.27
N ASN A 165 -14.65 -15.26 -5.81
CA ASN A 165 -15.15 -15.30 -4.44
C ASN A 165 -13.97 -15.33 -3.48
N SER A 166 -14.02 -14.54 -2.42
CA SER A 166 -13.01 -14.58 -1.36
C SER A 166 -13.55 -15.23 -0.09
N ILE A 167 -12.64 -15.63 0.77
CA ILE A 167 -12.96 -15.87 2.18
C ILE A 167 -13.48 -14.58 2.81
N GLU A 168 -14.27 -14.71 3.87
CA GLU A 168 -14.90 -13.58 4.54
C GLU A 168 -13.84 -12.61 5.10
N ASN A 169 -14.12 -11.32 4.98
CA ASN A 169 -13.32 -10.24 5.55
C ASN A 169 -11.82 -10.32 5.18
N THR A 170 -11.52 -10.51 3.90
CA THR A 170 -10.15 -10.53 3.40
C THR A 170 -9.51 -9.15 3.55
N GLN A 171 -8.52 -9.03 4.44
CA GLN A 171 -7.79 -7.78 4.70
C GLN A 171 -6.31 -7.86 4.38
N SER A 172 -5.82 -8.98 3.86
CA SER A 172 -4.45 -9.15 3.43
C SER A 172 -4.39 -9.87 2.08
N LEU A 173 -3.62 -9.32 1.15
CA LEU A 173 -3.35 -9.91 -0.17
C LEU A 173 -1.85 -9.88 -0.44
N VAL A 174 -1.34 -10.95 -1.02
CA VAL A 174 0.03 -11.03 -1.52
C VAL A 174 0.02 -11.71 -2.89
N ALA A 175 0.63 -11.08 -3.88
CA ALA A 175 0.95 -11.72 -5.16
C ALA A 175 2.34 -12.36 -5.07
N LEU A 176 2.42 -13.66 -5.34
CA LEU A 176 3.67 -14.41 -5.34
C LEU A 176 4.38 -14.31 -6.70
N PRO A 177 5.71 -14.52 -6.75
CA PRO A 177 6.48 -14.43 -8.00
C PRO A 177 6.02 -15.40 -9.11
N ASP A 178 5.41 -16.53 -8.74
CA ASP A 178 4.82 -17.48 -9.68
C ASP A 178 3.43 -17.06 -10.20
N GLY A 179 2.87 -15.98 -9.63
CA GLY A 179 1.59 -15.37 -10.00
C GLY A 179 0.40 -15.95 -9.24
N MET A 180 0.60 -16.78 -8.21
CA MET A 180 -0.46 -17.12 -7.26
C MET A 180 -0.77 -15.92 -6.36
N ILE A 181 -2.03 -15.81 -5.95
CA ILE A 181 -2.49 -14.79 -5.01
C ILE A 181 -2.87 -15.47 -3.70
N LEU A 182 -2.27 -15.01 -2.61
CA LEU A 182 -2.66 -15.41 -1.27
C LEU A 182 -3.57 -14.35 -0.66
N ALA A 183 -4.67 -14.79 -0.07
CA ALA A 183 -5.62 -13.94 0.63
C ALA A 183 -5.82 -14.45 2.05
N ALA A 184 -5.79 -13.54 3.04
CA ALA A 184 -6.00 -13.89 4.43
C ALA A 184 -7.12 -13.06 5.05
N SER A 185 -7.96 -13.72 5.86
CA SER A 185 -9.03 -13.10 6.65
C SER A 185 -8.44 -12.36 7.85
N ALA A 186 -9.04 -11.23 8.23
CA ALA A 186 -8.70 -10.52 9.47
C ALA A 186 -9.35 -11.14 10.72
N THR A 187 -10.38 -11.93 10.56
CA THR A 187 -11.18 -12.50 11.66
C THR A 187 -11.11 -14.02 11.74
N GLY A 188 -10.67 -14.68 10.67
CA GLY A 188 -10.56 -16.13 10.58
C GLY A 188 -9.12 -16.62 10.64
N THR A 189 -8.99 -17.94 10.60
CA THR A 189 -7.69 -18.65 10.51
C THR A 189 -7.39 -19.09 9.06
N ASP A 190 -8.27 -18.73 8.12
CA ASP A 190 -8.23 -19.25 6.77
C ASP A 190 -7.32 -18.41 5.87
N VAL A 191 -6.62 -19.12 5.00
CA VAL A 191 -5.85 -18.55 3.89
C VAL A 191 -6.38 -19.18 2.60
N GLN A 192 -6.74 -18.34 1.65
CA GLN A 192 -7.16 -18.74 0.32
C GLN A 192 -6.02 -18.56 -0.67
N VAL A 193 -5.86 -19.54 -1.56
CA VAL A 193 -4.95 -19.47 -2.69
C VAL A 193 -5.77 -19.35 -3.97
N ILE A 194 -5.46 -18.36 -4.79
CA ILE A 194 -6.03 -18.19 -6.14
C ILE A 194 -4.93 -18.43 -7.15
N THR A 195 -5.20 -19.32 -8.10
CA THR A 195 -4.33 -19.62 -9.25
C THR A 195 -5.03 -19.11 -10.51
N PRO A 196 -4.75 -17.87 -10.95
CA PRO A 196 -5.43 -17.24 -12.11
C PRO A 196 -4.89 -17.76 -13.43
#